data_03be90d2990382a3b0999855e8b57b4a
#
_entry.id   03be90d2990382a3b0999855e8b57b4a
#
_cell.length_a   1.000
_cell.length_b   1.000
_cell.length_c   1.000
_cell.angle_alpha   90.00
_cell.angle_beta   90.00
_cell.angle_gamma   90.00
#
_symmetry.space_group_name_H-M   'P 1'
#
loop_
_entity.id
_entity.type
_entity.pdbx_description
1 polymer ?
#
loop_
_entity_poly.entity_id
_entity_poly.type
_entity_poly.pdbx_seq_one_letter_code
_entity_poly.pdbx_strand_id
1 'polypeptide(L)'
;RSPSRGLGDVYKRQVEGKWSGTMCLTEPVCGTDLGLLKTKAVEQQDGTYKITGQKIFITSGDHDLTENIIHLVIARATDSPKGTKGISLFLVPKFVVKNDGTIGARNGISTGSIETKMGIKGSATCVLNFDDATGFMIGPKNKGLSQMFTMMNLERIVVGIQGLGISEIAYQNSLSYAKERKQGKSNNNKSQNGNADLIIEHADIRKSLLNMKSIIEGERALCFWLSQQTEVSLNPVSYTHLTLPTNREV
;
A
#
# COMPACT_ATOMS: atom_id res chain seq x y z
N ARG A 1 -0.06 -23.18 23.40
CA ARG A 1 0.97 -22.18 22.97
C ARG A 1 0.28 -20.89 22.59
N SER A 2 0.74 -19.74 23.11
CA SER A 2 0.15 -18.45 22.83
C SER A 2 0.24 -18.14 21.31
N PRO A 3 -0.85 -17.67 20.68
CA PRO A 3 -0.85 -17.23 19.25
C PRO A 3 0.20 -16.16 18.94
N SER A 4 0.64 -15.41 19.96
CA SER A 4 1.64 -14.36 19.84
C SER A 4 3.05 -14.84 19.42
N ARG A 5 3.41 -16.11 19.66
CA ARG A 5 4.72 -16.64 19.22
C ARG A 5 4.80 -16.84 17.71
N GLY A 6 3.72 -17.31 17.07
CA GLY A 6 3.70 -17.49 15.61
C GLY A 6 3.76 -16.18 14.82
N LEU A 7 3.13 -15.11 15.30
CA LEU A 7 3.18 -13.79 14.67
C LEU A 7 4.58 -13.16 14.72
N GLY A 8 5.34 -13.38 15.80
CA GLY A 8 6.73 -12.92 15.92
C GLY A 8 7.65 -13.55 14.87
N ASP A 9 7.45 -14.82 14.56
CA ASP A 9 8.25 -15.52 13.55
C ASP A 9 7.90 -15.06 12.12
N VAL A 10 6.63 -14.79 11.84
CA VAL A 10 6.19 -14.19 10.56
C VAL A 10 6.85 -12.83 10.34
N TYR A 11 6.81 -11.95 11.34
CA TYR A 11 7.41 -10.61 11.26
C TYR A 11 8.92 -10.68 10.99
N LYS A 12 9.66 -11.55 11.68
CA LYS A 12 11.11 -11.72 11.45
C LYS A 12 11.41 -12.12 10.01
N ARG A 13 10.68 -13.10 9.45
CA ARG A 13 10.84 -13.57 8.08
C ARG A 13 10.54 -12.47 7.06
N GLN A 14 9.58 -11.58 7.34
CA GLN A 14 9.27 -10.42 6.49
C GLN A 14 10.39 -9.38 6.53
N VAL A 15 10.92 -9.04 7.71
CA VAL A 15 12.06 -8.11 7.86
C VAL A 15 13.32 -8.67 7.19
N GLU A 16 13.56 -9.98 7.25
CA GLU A 16 14.64 -10.66 6.56
C GLU A 16 14.45 -10.76 5.03
N GLY A 17 13.29 -10.34 4.49
CA GLY A 17 12.95 -10.46 3.08
C GLY A 17 12.70 -11.88 2.59
N LYS A 18 12.61 -12.87 3.49
CA LYS A 18 12.34 -14.27 3.15
C LYS A 18 10.89 -14.54 2.83
N TRP A 19 9.97 -13.82 3.46
CA TRP A 19 8.54 -13.89 3.22
C TRP A 19 8.01 -12.52 2.84
N SER A 20 7.07 -12.47 1.90
CA SER A 20 6.34 -11.25 1.55
C SER A 20 4.95 -11.26 2.18
N GLY A 21 4.28 -10.10 2.09
CA GLY A 21 2.92 -9.93 2.57
C GLY A 21 2.04 -9.26 1.51
N THR A 22 0.75 -9.55 1.58
CA THR A 22 -0.26 -8.88 0.74
C THR A 22 -1.45 -8.43 1.57
N MET A 23 -2.21 -7.50 1.02
CA MET A 23 -3.45 -6.99 1.58
C MET A 23 -4.61 -7.37 0.64
N CYS A 24 -5.56 -8.18 1.14
CA CYS A 24 -6.65 -8.74 0.35
C CYS A 24 -8.01 -8.21 0.83
N LEU A 25 -8.47 -7.11 0.22
CA LEU A 25 -9.75 -6.45 0.57
C LEU A 25 -10.78 -6.62 -0.53
N THR A 26 -10.48 -6.10 -1.73
CA THR A 26 -11.40 -5.93 -2.84
C THR A 26 -11.86 -7.27 -3.42
N GLU A 27 -13.14 -7.34 -3.73
CA GLU A 27 -13.76 -8.48 -4.42
C GLU A 27 -14.44 -8.02 -5.72
N PRO A 28 -14.79 -8.92 -6.64
CA PRO A 28 -15.48 -8.54 -7.88
C PRO A 28 -16.79 -7.76 -7.64
N VAL A 29 -17.41 -7.94 -6.49
CA VAL A 29 -18.70 -7.32 -6.13
C VAL A 29 -18.56 -6.10 -5.23
N CYS A 30 -17.38 -5.86 -4.67
CA CYS A 30 -17.16 -4.72 -3.76
C CYS A 30 -15.71 -4.26 -3.73
N GLY A 31 -15.53 -2.94 -3.69
CA GLY A 31 -14.24 -2.29 -3.47
C GLY A 31 -14.36 -1.26 -2.35
N THR A 32 -15.01 -0.14 -2.62
CA THR A 32 -15.25 0.92 -1.62
C THR A 32 -16.22 0.48 -0.55
N ASP A 33 -17.33 -0.17 -0.93
CA ASP A 33 -18.31 -0.72 0.03
C ASP A 33 -17.95 -2.17 0.42
N LEU A 34 -17.03 -2.31 1.34
CA LEU A 34 -16.61 -3.60 1.87
C LEU A 34 -17.71 -4.31 2.69
N GLY A 35 -18.81 -3.63 3.01
CA GLY A 35 -19.97 -4.26 3.64
C GLY A 35 -20.61 -5.38 2.81
N LEU A 36 -20.38 -5.35 1.48
CA LEU A 36 -20.91 -6.30 0.51
C LEU A 36 -20.02 -7.54 0.32
N LEU A 37 -18.87 -7.64 0.98
CA LEU A 37 -17.94 -8.74 0.77
C LEU A 37 -18.61 -10.11 0.99
N LYS A 38 -18.20 -11.07 0.13
CA LYS A 38 -18.73 -12.43 0.09
C LYS A 38 -17.76 -13.49 0.60
N THR A 39 -16.47 -13.17 0.72
CA THR A 39 -15.47 -14.10 1.26
C THR A 39 -15.87 -14.52 2.67
N LYS A 40 -15.92 -15.83 2.89
CA LYS A 40 -16.37 -16.46 4.15
C LYS A 40 -15.18 -17.07 4.89
N ALA A 41 -15.32 -17.12 6.20
CA ALA A 41 -14.38 -17.80 7.10
C ALA A 41 -15.17 -18.73 8.04
N VAL A 42 -14.93 -20.03 7.93
CA VAL A 42 -15.60 -21.05 8.73
C VAL A 42 -14.63 -21.57 9.79
N GLU A 43 -14.98 -21.40 11.06
CA GLU A 43 -14.16 -21.84 12.18
C GLU A 43 -14.07 -23.35 12.24
N GLN A 44 -12.87 -23.87 12.55
CA GLN A 44 -12.57 -25.28 12.70
C GLN A 44 -12.36 -25.63 14.17
N GLN A 45 -12.44 -26.92 14.50
CA GLN A 45 -12.28 -27.41 15.88
C GLN A 45 -10.89 -27.12 16.49
N ASP A 46 -9.87 -26.96 15.65
CA ASP A 46 -8.49 -26.62 16.03
C ASP A 46 -8.22 -25.12 16.22
N GLY A 47 -9.26 -24.29 16.06
CA GLY A 47 -9.16 -22.83 16.14
C GLY A 47 -8.64 -22.15 14.88
N THR A 48 -8.39 -22.90 13.80
CA THR A 48 -8.13 -22.35 12.47
C THR A 48 -9.43 -22.01 11.75
N TYR A 49 -9.33 -21.38 10.60
CA TYR A 49 -10.47 -21.02 9.75
C TYR A 49 -10.27 -21.52 8.33
N LYS A 50 -11.36 -21.98 7.70
CA LYS A 50 -11.41 -22.24 6.27
C LYS A 50 -11.94 -21.02 5.55
N ILE A 51 -11.08 -20.43 4.70
CA ILE A 51 -11.37 -19.21 3.95
C ILE A 51 -11.78 -19.59 2.53
N THR A 52 -12.95 -19.13 2.10
CA THR A 52 -13.48 -19.40 0.75
C THR A 52 -14.01 -18.11 0.14
N GLY A 53 -13.54 -17.78 -1.07
CA GLY A 53 -13.94 -16.59 -1.81
C GLY A 53 -12.89 -16.14 -2.81
N GLN A 54 -13.10 -14.95 -3.40
CA GLN A 54 -12.21 -14.38 -4.40
C GLN A 54 -11.83 -12.95 -4.04
N LYS A 55 -10.56 -12.61 -4.18
CA LYS A 55 -10.02 -11.27 -4.01
C LYS A 55 -9.38 -10.81 -5.32
N ILE A 56 -9.59 -9.54 -5.68
CA ILE A 56 -9.07 -8.98 -6.93
C ILE A 56 -8.17 -7.77 -6.65
N PHE A 57 -7.33 -7.44 -7.62
CA PHE A 57 -6.35 -6.35 -7.55
C PHE A 57 -5.32 -6.52 -6.43
N ILE A 58 -4.89 -7.77 -6.17
CA ILE A 58 -3.92 -8.06 -5.12
C ILE A 58 -2.51 -7.83 -5.64
N THR A 59 -1.89 -6.75 -5.20
CA THR A 59 -0.51 -6.40 -5.53
C THR A 59 0.44 -7.46 -5.02
N SER A 60 1.31 -7.97 -5.90
CA SER A 60 2.26 -9.06 -5.61
C SER A 60 1.56 -10.29 -5.01
N GLY A 61 0.35 -10.59 -5.50
CA GLY A 61 -0.51 -11.63 -4.95
C GLY A 61 0.05 -13.04 -5.05
N ASP A 62 0.79 -13.35 -6.12
CA ASP A 62 1.53 -14.60 -6.28
C ASP A 62 2.81 -14.36 -7.06
N HIS A 63 3.91 -14.92 -6.58
CA HIS A 63 5.25 -14.90 -7.19
C HIS A 63 6.15 -15.94 -6.51
N ASP A 64 7.36 -16.12 -7.03
CA ASP A 64 8.40 -17.02 -6.55
C ASP A 64 9.65 -16.30 -6.00
N LEU A 65 9.56 -14.97 -5.80
CA LEU A 65 10.66 -14.14 -5.31
C LEU A 65 10.95 -14.34 -3.81
N THR A 66 10.00 -14.92 -3.08
CA THR A 66 10.12 -15.23 -1.65
C THR A 66 9.65 -16.65 -1.36
N GLU A 67 10.13 -17.21 -0.26
CA GLU A 67 9.81 -18.58 0.16
C GLU A 67 8.30 -18.76 0.45
N ASN A 68 7.65 -17.73 0.97
CA ASN A 68 6.22 -17.74 1.28
C ASN A 68 5.62 -16.34 1.13
N ILE A 69 4.30 -16.29 0.94
CA ILE A 69 3.51 -15.06 0.92
C ILE A 69 2.44 -15.16 2.00
N ILE A 70 2.36 -14.16 2.86
CA ILE A 70 1.37 -14.08 3.92
C ILE A 70 0.28 -13.10 3.50
N HIS A 71 -0.91 -13.62 3.23
CA HIS A 71 -2.05 -12.81 2.83
C HIS A 71 -2.83 -12.33 4.07
N LEU A 72 -2.98 -11.01 4.22
CA LEU A 72 -3.90 -10.41 5.18
C LEU A 72 -5.27 -10.27 4.52
N VAL A 73 -6.17 -11.17 4.86
CA VAL A 73 -7.48 -11.33 4.19
C VAL A 73 -8.59 -10.86 5.10
N ILE A 74 -9.42 -9.92 4.63
CA ILE A 74 -10.68 -9.63 5.30
C ILE A 74 -11.77 -10.57 4.81
N ALA A 75 -12.48 -11.18 5.75
CA ALA A 75 -13.58 -12.10 5.47
C ALA A 75 -14.66 -12.01 6.54
N ARG A 76 -15.81 -12.59 6.26
CA ARG A 76 -16.93 -12.69 7.19
C ARG A 76 -16.89 -14.06 7.86
N ALA A 77 -16.66 -14.07 9.18
CA ALA A 77 -16.74 -15.29 9.96
C ALA A 77 -18.20 -15.75 10.11
N THR A 78 -18.41 -17.04 10.36
CA THR A 78 -19.73 -17.61 10.66
C THR A 78 -20.38 -16.84 11.81
N ASP A 79 -21.70 -16.63 11.73
CA ASP A 79 -22.51 -15.90 12.73
C ASP A 79 -22.11 -14.43 12.94
N SER A 80 -21.39 -13.85 11.99
CA SER A 80 -21.06 -12.43 12.04
C SER A 80 -22.19 -11.57 11.43
N PRO A 81 -22.42 -10.34 11.94
CA PRO A 81 -23.44 -9.46 11.42
C PRO A 81 -23.15 -9.06 9.95
N LYS A 82 -24.19 -8.65 9.24
CA LYS A 82 -24.07 -8.07 7.88
C LYS A 82 -23.35 -6.71 7.93
N GLY A 83 -22.87 -6.27 6.77
CA GLY A 83 -22.20 -4.98 6.63
C GLY A 83 -20.78 -4.98 7.19
N THR A 84 -20.21 -3.80 7.34
CA THR A 84 -18.80 -3.62 7.76
C THR A 84 -18.51 -4.09 9.20
N LYS A 85 -19.54 -4.10 10.05
CA LYS A 85 -19.43 -4.52 11.46
C LYS A 85 -19.19 -6.03 11.64
N GLY A 86 -19.36 -6.83 10.58
CA GLY A 86 -19.15 -8.29 10.64
C GLY A 86 -17.86 -8.76 9.97
N ILE A 87 -16.94 -7.87 9.67
CA ILE A 87 -15.69 -8.17 8.99
C ILE A 87 -14.60 -8.48 10.01
N SER A 88 -13.93 -9.62 9.82
CA SER A 88 -12.77 -10.05 10.60
C SER A 88 -11.52 -10.12 9.71
N LEU A 89 -10.34 -10.10 10.32
CA LEU A 89 -9.05 -10.15 9.64
C LEU A 89 -8.41 -11.52 9.86
N PHE A 90 -7.87 -12.09 8.78
CA PHE A 90 -7.23 -13.41 8.79
C PHE A 90 -5.84 -13.33 8.17
N LEU A 91 -4.92 -14.05 8.75
CA LEU A 91 -3.61 -14.36 8.18
C LEU A 91 -3.72 -15.69 7.43
N VAL A 92 -3.48 -15.67 6.11
CA VAL A 92 -3.62 -16.84 5.25
C VAL A 92 -2.32 -17.02 4.47
N PRO A 93 -1.47 -18.00 4.83
CA PRO A 93 -0.20 -18.21 4.13
C PRO A 93 -0.40 -18.92 2.80
N LYS A 94 0.40 -18.58 1.77
CA LYS A 94 0.46 -19.29 0.49
C LYS A 94 0.85 -20.77 0.65
N PHE A 95 1.83 -21.03 1.52
CA PHE A 95 2.21 -22.35 1.97
C PHE A 95 1.99 -22.44 3.47
N VAL A 96 1.34 -23.51 3.91
CA VAL A 96 1.07 -23.74 5.35
C VAL A 96 2.38 -23.80 6.12
N VAL A 97 2.45 -23.11 7.24
CA VAL A 97 3.62 -23.12 8.12
C VAL A 97 3.40 -24.16 9.19
N LYS A 98 4.36 -25.08 9.33
CA LYS A 98 4.32 -26.14 10.35
C LYS A 98 4.66 -25.60 11.75
N ASN A 99 4.42 -26.41 12.78
CA ASN A 99 4.69 -26.03 14.18
C ASN A 99 6.16 -25.74 14.48
N ASP A 100 7.07 -26.29 13.69
CA ASP A 100 8.52 -26.08 13.76
C ASP A 100 8.99 -24.82 12.98
N GLY A 101 8.06 -24.11 12.32
CA GLY A 101 8.34 -22.94 11.51
C GLY A 101 8.78 -23.26 10.07
N THR A 102 8.83 -24.53 9.67
CA THR A 102 9.16 -24.94 8.30
C THR A 102 7.95 -24.78 7.37
N ILE A 103 8.24 -24.58 6.08
CA ILE A 103 7.21 -24.47 5.04
C ILE A 103 6.64 -25.86 4.74
N GLY A 104 5.31 -25.95 4.75
CA GLY A 104 4.56 -27.16 4.44
C GLY A 104 4.00 -27.19 3.03
N ALA A 105 2.86 -27.84 2.87
CA ALA A 105 2.15 -27.93 1.59
C ALA A 105 1.57 -26.57 1.14
N ARG A 106 1.33 -26.42 -0.16
CA ARG A 106 0.58 -25.28 -0.71
C ARG A 106 -0.81 -25.25 -0.06
N ASN A 107 -1.21 -24.07 0.39
CA ASN A 107 -2.54 -23.85 0.94
C ASN A 107 -3.59 -23.77 -0.20
N GLY A 108 -4.87 -23.78 0.13
CA GLY A 108 -6.00 -23.64 -0.81
C GLY A 108 -6.07 -22.25 -1.46
N ILE A 109 -4.96 -21.77 -2.03
CA ILE A 109 -4.87 -20.48 -2.71
C ILE A 109 -4.37 -20.68 -4.14
N SER A 110 -5.10 -20.14 -5.09
CA SER A 110 -4.71 -20.17 -6.51
C SER A 110 -4.85 -18.79 -7.15
N THR A 111 -3.99 -18.52 -8.15
CA THR A 111 -4.07 -17.31 -8.96
C THR A 111 -5.07 -17.56 -10.10
N GLY A 112 -6.13 -16.75 -10.16
CA GLY A 112 -7.13 -16.82 -11.22
C GLY A 112 -6.67 -16.11 -12.50
N SER A 113 -6.10 -14.90 -12.34
CA SER A 113 -5.55 -14.11 -13.43
C SER A 113 -4.55 -13.07 -12.93
N ILE A 114 -3.81 -12.50 -13.86
CA ILE A 114 -2.92 -11.35 -13.64
C ILE A 114 -3.48 -10.16 -14.41
N GLU A 115 -3.58 -9.01 -13.77
CA GLU A 115 -4.13 -7.79 -14.36
C GLU A 115 -3.19 -7.18 -15.39
N THR A 116 -3.75 -6.74 -16.51
CA THR A 116 -3.06 -5.90 -17.49
C THR A 116 -3.13 -4.45 -17.06
N LYS A 117 -1.98 -3.86 -16.65
CA LYS A 117 -1.92 -2.53 -16.06
C LYS A 117 -1.31 -1.51 -17.01
N MET A 118 -1.62 -0.22 -16.78
CA MET A 118 -1.01 0.91 -17.51
C MET A 118 0.48 1.06 -17.18
N GLY A 119 0.86 0.83 -15.92
CA GLY A 119 2.24 0.92 -15.41
C GLY A 119 2.53 -0.17 -14.37
N ILE A 120 3.74 -0.15 -13.79
CA ILE A 120 4.22 -1.11 -12.78
C ILE A 120 4.02 -2.56 -13.26
N LYS A 121 4.34 -2.83 -14.52
CA LYS A 121 4.06 -4.11 -15.19
C LYS A 121 4.91 -5.25 -14.66
N GLY A 122 6.06 -4.95 -14.05
CA GLY A 122 6.94 -5.94 -13.41
C GLY A 122 6.41 -6.48 -12.08
N SER A 123 5.39 -5.86 -11.48
CA SER A 123 4.72 -6.35 -10.27
C SER A 123 3.40 -7.03 -10.65
N ALA A 124 3.25 -8.32 -10.34
CA ALA A 124 2.03 -9.06 -10.63
C ALA A 124 0.89 -8.58 -9.72
N THR A 125 -0.17 -8.05 -10.32
CA THR A 125 -1.42 -7.74 -9.63
C THR A 125 -2.41 -8.85 -9.93
N CYS A 126 -2.78 -9.63 -8.91
CA CYS A 126 -3.45 -10.91 -9.09
C CYS A 126 -4.92 -10.88 -8.67
N VAL A 127 -5.70 -11.74 -9.33
CA VAL A 127 -6.93 -12.27 -8.77
C VAL A 127 -6.57 -13.53 -7.97
N LEU A 128 -6.90 -13.56 -6.68
CA LEU A 128 -6.65 -14.70 -5.80
C LEU A 128 -7.97 -15.42 -5.48
N ASN A 129 -8.00 -16.71 -5.73
CA ASN A 129 -9.08 -17.59 -5.31
C ASN A 129 -8.66 -18.33 -4.04
N PHE A 130 -9.52 -18.31 -3.04
CA PHE A 130 -9.39 -19.06 -1.80
C PHE A 130 -10.41 -20.18 -1.84
N ASP A 131 -9.93 -21.42 -1.76
CA ASP A 131 -10.71 -22.62 -1.77
C ASP A 131 -10.38 -23.43 -0.50
N ASP A 132 -11.18 -23.25 0.53
CA ASP A 132 -10.96 -23.80 1.85
C ASP A 132 -9.54 -23.57 2.40
N ALA A 133 -8.96 -22.41 2.07
CA ALA A 133 -7.63 -22.04 2.51
C ALA A 133 -7.57 -21.92 4.04
N THR A 134 -6.57 -22.56 4.65
CA THR A 134 -6.36 -22.47 6.08
C THR A 134 -5.88 -21.07 6.47
N GLY A 135 -6.60 -20.43 7.38
CA GLY A 135 -6.30 -19.10 7.89
C GLY A 135 -6.38 -19.02 9.41
N PHE A 136 -5.78 -17.96 9.96
CA PHE A 136 -5.71 -17.68 11.38
C PHE A 136 -6.31 -16.31 11.65
N MET A 137 -7.28 -16.20 12.55
CA MET A 137 -7.87 -14.90 12.90
C MET A 137 -6.86 -14.02 13.62
N ILE A 138 -6.76 -12.77 13.21
CA ILE A 138 -5.96 -11.73 13.88
C ILE A 138 -6.89 -10.87 14.71
N GLY A 139 -6.60 -10.79 16.01
CA GLY A 139 -7.34 -9.95 16.97
C GLY A 139 -8.81 -10.35 17.16
N PRO A 140 -9.66 -9.46 17.68
CA PRO A 140 -11.04 -9.79 18.00
C PRO A 140 -11.92 -9.98 16.76
N LYS A 141 -12.82 -10.97 16.81
CA LYS A 141 -13.87 -11.19 15.78
C LYS A 141 -14.65 -9.90 15.51
N ASN A 142 -14.98 -9.63 14.26
CA ASN A 142 -15.75 -8.46 13.81
C ASN A 142 -15.05 -7.10 13.98
N LYS A 143 -13.73 -7.08 14.19
CA LYS A 143 -12.88 -5.87 14.26
C LYS A 143 -11.84 -5.80 13.14
N GLY A 144 -11.98 -6.62 12.10
CA GLY A 144 -10.99 -6.77 11.05
C GLY A 144 -10.66 -5.48 10.30
N LEU A 145 -11.63 -4.61 10.06
CA LEU A 145 -11.36 -3.33 9.39
C LEU A 145 -10.47 -2.41 10.23
N SER A 146 -10.73 -2.25 11.52
CA SER A 146 -9.89 -1.41 12.38
C SER A 146 -8.45 -1.91 12.47
N GLN A 147 -8.27 -3.23 12.45
CA GLN A 147 -6.95 -3.86 12.44
C GLN A 147 -6.24 -3.68 11.10
N MET A 148 -6.95 -3.83 9.98
CA MET A 148 -6.42 -3.59 8.65
C MET A 148 -6.03 -2.12 8.45
N PHE A 149 -6.78 -1.17 9.03
CA PHE A 149 -6.46 0.25 8.96
C PHE A 149 -5.13 0.62 9.64
N THR A 150 -4.67 -0.15 10.61
CA THR A 150 -3.34 0.06 11.21
C THR A 150 -2.25 0.00 10.14
N MET A 151 -2.30 -0.99 9.26
CA MET A 151 -1.39 -1.09 8.11
C MET A 151 -1.71 -0.07 7.02
N MET A 152 -2.99 0.09 6.66
CA MET A 152 -3.39 0.99 5.59
C MET A 152 -3.05 2.45 5.85
N ASN A 153 -3.04 2.90 7.09
CA ASN A 153 -2.64 4.27 7.42
C ASN A 153 -1.17 4.54 7.08
N LEU A 154 -0.29 3.57 7.34
CA LEU A 154 1.11 3.64 6.92
C LEU A 154 1.25 3.61 5.40
N GLU A 155 0.55 2.70 4.73
CA GLU A 155 0.55 2.59 3.27
C GLU A 155 0.13 3.89 2.57
N ARG A 156 -0.85 4.61 3.11
CA ARG A 156 -1.28 5.92 2.57
C ARG A 156 -0.16 6.94 2.54
N ILE A 157 0.69 6.97 3.57
CA ILE A 157 1.87 7.85 3.62
C ILE A 157 2.89 7.42 2.55
N VAL A 158 3.16 6.11 2.44
CA VAL A 158 4.11 5.55 1.46
C VAL A 158 3.66 5.85 0.03
N VAL A 159 2.37 5.72 -0.28
CA VAL A 159 1.81 6.08 -1.60
C VAL A 159 1.92 7.59 -1.86
N GLY A 160 1.75 8.42 -0.85
CA GLY A 160 2.01 9.87 -0.95
C GLY A 160 3.47 10.17 -1.31
N ILE A 161 4.41 9.51 -0.66
CA ILE A 161 5.86 9.62 -0.98
C ILE A 161 6.17 9.12 -2.39
N GLN A 162 5.50 8.07 -2.87
CA GLN A 162 5.63 7.60 -4.25
C GLN A 162 5.18 8.69 -5.23
N GLY A 163 4.06 9.37 -4.97
CA GLY A 163 3.57 10.51 -5.75
C GLY A 163 4.59 11.63 -5.81
N LEU A 164 5.16 12.02 -4.68
CA LEU A 164 6.22 13.01 -4.58
C LEU A 164 7.47 12.63 -5.42
N GLY A 165 7.91 11.37 -5.34
CA GLY A 165 9.07 10.88 -6.11
C GLY A 165 8.84 10.95 -7.62
N ILE A 166 7.65 10.57 -8.10
CA ILE A 166 7.27 10.66 -9.51
C ILE A 166 7.19 12.12 -9.98
N SER A 167 6.63 13.00 -9.15
CA SER A 167 6.53 14.43 -9.44
C SER A 167 7.92 15.07 -9.54
N GLU A 168 8.82 14.73 -8.63
CA GLU A 168 10.21 15.21 -8.62
C GLU A 168 10.96 14.83 -9.90
N ILE A 169 10.93 13.56 -10.30
CA ILE A 169 11.63 13.13 -11.52
C ILE A 169 11.01 13.76 -12.78
N ALA A 170 9.69 13.95 -12.82
CA ALA A 170 9.02 14.62 -13.91
C ALA A 170 9.47 16.10 -14.03
N TYR A 171 9.59 16.81 -12.90
CA TYR A 171 10.09 18.17 -12.84
C TYR A 171 11.54 18.26 -13.32
N GLN A 172 12.44 17.42 -12.81
CA GLN A 172 13.85 17.42 -13.19
C GLN A 172 14.03 17.20 -14.69
N ASN A 173 13.32 16.22 -15.25
CA ASN A 173 13.35 15.94 -16.70
C ASN A 173 12.80 17.11 -17.51
N SER A 174 11.69 17.71 -17.07
CA SER A 174 11.10 18.88 -17.72
C SER A 174 12.03 20.09 -17.71
N LEU A 175 12.71 20.32 -16.57
CA LEU A 175 13.67 21.41 -16.42
C LEU A 175 14.90 21.20 -17.32
N SER A 176 15.45 19.98 -17.37
CA SER A 176 16.58 19.65 -18.25
C SER A 176 16.19 19.86 -19.72
N TYR A 177 15.06 19.32 -20.13
CA TYR A 177 14.56 19.50 -21.49
C TYR A 177 14.34 20.98 -21.85
N ALA A 178 13.76 21.75 -20.93
CA ALA A 178 13.51 23.19 -21.17
C ALA A 178 14.80 24.01 -21.33
N LYS A 179 15.92 23.57 -20.74
CA LYS A 179 17.25 24.18 -20.90
C LYS A 179 17.99 23.79 -22.18
N GLU A 180 17.50 22.79 -22.90
CA GLU A 180 18.15 22.28 -24.12
C GLU A 180 17.31 22.55 -25.38
N ARG A 181 15.99 22.43 -25.29
CA ARG A 181 15.08 22.58 -26.41
C ARG A 181 14.95 24.03 -26.84
N LYS A 182 15.12 24.27 -28.13
CA LYS A 182 14.87 25.57 -28.77
C LYS A 182 13.57 25.52 -29.56
N GLN A 183 12.68 26.52 -29.36
CA GLN A 183 11.45 26.67 -30.12
C GLN A 183 10.88 28.08 -30.00
N GLY A 184 10.60 28.71 -31.13
CA GLY A 184 10.04 30.06 -31.17
C GLY A 184 10.97 31.14 -30.64
N LYS A 185 10.44 32.36 -30.47
CA LYS A 185 11.15 33.50 -29.87
C LYS A 185 10.46 33.95 -28.60
N SER A 186 11.23 34.16 -27.55
CA SER A 186 10.75 34.70 -26.29
C SER A 186 10.55 36.23 -26.44
N ASN A 187 9.48 36.74 -25.81
CA ASN A 187 9.23 38.19 -25.77
C ASN A 187 10.32 38.95 -24.98
N ASN A 188 11.10 38.28 -24.16
CA ASN A 188 12.16 38.87 -23.34
C ASN A 188 13.50 38.91 -24.06
N ASN A 189 13.68 38.15 -25.14
CA ASN A 189 14.95 38.05 -25.84
C ASN A 189 14.91 38.91 -27.12
N LYS A 190 15.52 40.06 -27.06
CA LYS A 190 15.70 40.95 -28.20
C LYS A 190 16.85 40.52 -29.13
N SER A 191 17.22 39.25 -29.10
CA SER A 191 18.29 38.69 -29.94
C SER A 191 17.92 38.87 -31.41
N GLN A 192 18.72 39.69 -32.10
CA GLN A 192 18.54 40.05 -33.52
C GLN A 192 18.93 38.93 -34.48
N ASN A 193 19.41 37.81 -34.01
CA ASN A 193 20.06 36.78 -34.84
C ASN A 193 19.14 35.73 -35.45
N GLY A 194 17.83 35.92 -35.48
CA GLY A 194 16.92 35.04 -36.25
C GLY A 194 16.69 33.63 -35.71
N ASN A 195 17.49 33.14 -34.78
CA ASN A 195 17.44 31.79 -34.22
C ASN A 195 16.33 31.63 -33.14
N ALA A 196 15.81 30.41 -32.97
CA ALA A 196 14.88 30.07 -31.90
C ALA A 196 15.57 30.13 -30.52
N ASP A 197 14.85 30.61 -29.52
CA ASP A 197 15.31 30.68 -28.15
C ASP A 197 15.08 29.34 -27.43
N LEU A 198 15.76 29.13 -26.29
CA LEU A 198 15.49 28.02 -25.40
C LEU A 198 14.07 28.16 -24.83
N ILE A 199 13.34 27.07 -24.73
CA ILE A 199 11.95 27.14 -24.25
C ILE A 199 11.84 27.62 -22.80
N ILE A 200 12.89 27.48 -21.98
CA ILE A 200 12.94 28.05 -20.63
C ILE A 200 12.83 29.58 -20.60
N GLU A 201 13.13 30.26 -21.69
CA GLU A 201 13.00 31.72 -21.81
C GLU A 201 11.54 32.18 -21.98
N HIS A 202 10.63 31.26 -22.32
CA HIS A 202 9.21 31.59 -22.50
C HIS A 202 8.52 31.68 -21.14
N ALA A 203 7.67 32.69 -20.95
CA ALA A 203 7.05 33.01 -19.67
C ALA A 203 6.10 31.93 -19.18
N ASP A 204 5.36 31.27 -20.08
CA ASP A 204 4.44 30.16 -19.78
C ASP A 204 5.17 28.90 -19.31
N ILE A 205 6.30 28.56 -19.96
CA ILE A 205 7.15 27.43 -19.53
C ILE A 205 7.75 27.71 -18.15
N ARG A 206 8.27 28.91 -17.93
CA ARG A 206 8.80 29.31 -16.62
C ARG A 206 7.74 29.25 -15.54
N LYS A 207 6.53 29.74 -15.82
CA LYS A 207 5.40 29.67 -14.90
C LYS A 207 5.05 28.21 -14.56
N SER A 208 5.00 27.34 -15.58
CA SER A 208 4.72 25.91 -15.39
C SER A 208 5.78 25.25 -14.51
N LEU A 209 7.07 25.47 -14.77
CA LEU A 209 8.17 24.95 -13.97
C LEU A 209 8.15 25.46 -12.53
N LEU A 210 7.84 26.75 -12.32
CA LEU A 210 7.70 27.31 -10.98
C LEU A 210 6.52 26.71 -10.21
N ASN A 211 5.38 26.50 -10.87
CA ASN A 211 4.23 25.84 -10.25
C ASN A 211 4.56 24.40 -9.87
N MET A 212 5.18 23.63 -10.76
CA MET A 212 5.62 22.26 -10.49
C MET A 212 6.54 22.24 -9.25
N LYS A 213 7.56 23.10 -9.22
CA LYS A 213 8.49 23.19 -8.10
C LYS A 213 7.77 23.54 -6.79
N SER A 214 6.89 24.53 -6.81
CA SER A 214 6.16 24.96 -5.61
C SER A 214 5.29 23.86 -5.02
N ILE A 215 4.60 23.09 -5.88
CA ILE A 215 3.77 21.96 -5.45
C ILE A 215 4.65 20.87 -4.84
N ILE A 216 5.74 20.50 -5.52
CA ILE A 216 6.67 19.44 -5.05
C ILE A 216 7.29 19.78 -3.70
N GLU A 217 7.73 21.02 -3.50
CA GLU A 217 8.28 21.43 -2.19
C GLU A 217 7.21 21.45 -1.09
N GLY A 218 5.97 21.85 -1.43
CA GLY A 218 4.83 21.76 -0.52
C GLY A 218 4.48 20.31 -0.15
N GLU A 219 4.42 19.41 -1.13
CA GLU A 219 4.19 17.98 -0.91
C GLU A 219 5.30 17.34 -0.08
N ARG A 220 6.56 17.72 -0.32
CA ARG A 220 7.71 17.26 0.46
C ARG A 220 7.58 17.66 1.93
N ALA A 221 7.26 18.92 2.19
CA ALA A 221 7.04 19.42 3.54
C ALA A 221 5.87 18.69 4.23
N LEU A 222 4.78 18.46 3.50
CA LEU A 222 3.61 17.71 4.00
C LEU A 222 3.95 16.26 4.34
N CYS A 223 4.71 15.56 3.49
CA CYS A 223 5.15 14.19 3.74
C CYS A 223 5.99 14.09 5.02
N PHE A 224 6.95 15.00 5.22
CA PHE A 224 7.76 15.03 6.44
C PHE A 224 6.92 15.33 7.67
N TRP A 225 6.02 16.31 7.59
CA TRP A 225 5.14 16.66 8.69
C TRP A 225 4.22 15.50 9.08
N LEU A 226 3.59 14.83 8.10
CA LEU A 226 2.74 13.66 8.36
C LEU A 226 3.54 12.50 8.97
N SER A 227 4.76 12.25 8.50
CA SER A 227 5.62 11.21 9.07
C SER A 227 5.97 11.51 10.51
N GLN A 228 6.29 12.78 10.83
CA GLN A 228 6.53 13.22 12.20
C GLN A 228 5.28 13.06 13.09
N GLN A 229 4.10 13.48 12.61
CA GLN A 229 2.86 13.33 13.37
C GLN A 229 2.52 11.85 13.63
N THR A 230 2.80 10.99 12.67
CA THR A 230 2.60 9.53 12.82
C THR A 230 3.52 8.97 13.89
N GLU A 231 4.81 9.34 13.89
CA GLU A 231 5.78 8.91 14.88
C GLU A 231 5.40 9.40 16.29
N VAL A 232 4.99 10.66 16.43
CA VAL A 232 4.50 11.22 17.71
C VAL A 232 3.26 10.46 18.21
N SER A 233 2.36 10.09 17.31
CA SER A 233 1.15 9.33 17.64
C SER A 233 1.46 7.90 18.13
N LEU A 234 2.45 7.25 17.54
CA LEU A 234 2.85 5.87 17.89
C LEU A 234 3.71 5.82 19.16
N ASN A 235 4.51 6.86 19.41
CA ASN A 235 5.46 6.93 20.53
C ASN A 235 5.25 8.20 21.36
N PRO A 236 4.12 8.35 22.05
CA PRO A 236 3.77 9.59 22.74
C PRO A 236 4.75 9.99 23.86
N VAL A 237 5.53 9.04 24.39
CA VAL A 237 6.47 9.30 25.51
C VAL A 237 7.80 9.88 25.03
N SER A 238 8.24 9.60 23.81
CA SER A 238 9.53 10.09 23.29
C SER A 238 9.55 11.58 22.94
N TYR A 239 8.39 12.21 22.82
CA TYR A 239 8.26 13.60 22.36
C TYR A 239 7.86 14.61 23.45
N THR A 240 7.75 14.21 24.70
CA THR A 240 7.43 15.13 25.84
C THR A 240 8.47 16.26 26.04
N HIS A 241 9.66 16.13 25.46
CA HIS A 241 10.73 17.15 25.52
C HIS A 241 10.90 17.97 24.23
N LEU A 242 10.16 17.65 23.16
CA LEU A 242 10.21 18.33 21.86
C LEU A 242 8.92 19.09 21.53
N THR A 243 8.11 19.40 22.53
CA THR A 243 6.89 20.17 22.30
C THR A 243 7.20 21.59 21.84
N LEU A 244 7.23 21.80 20.55
CA LEU A 244 6.70 23.05 20.02
C LEU A 244 5.24 23.14 20.50
N PRO A 245 4.77 24.30 21.00
CA PRO A 245 3.39 24.44 21.43
C PRO A 245 2.46 24.29 20.23
N THR A 246 2.02 23.09 19.97
CA THR A 246 0.90 22.84 19.09
C THR A 246 -0.34 23.11 19.91
N ASN A 247 -0.99 24.24 19.66
CA ASN A 247 -2.31 24.52 20.18
C ASN A 247 -3.23 23.33 19.91
N ARG A 248 -3.55 22.58 20.97
CA ARG A 248 -4.59 21.57 20.98
C ARG A 248 -5.96 22.23 21.19
N GLU A 249 -6.26 23.26 20.43
CA GLU A 249 -7.59 23.86 20.40
C GLU A 249 -7.92 24.22 18.96
N VAL A 250 -8.45 23.27 18.24
CA VAL A 250 -9.51 23.44 17.24
C VAL A 250 -10.31 22.13 17.17
#